data_eb94e932927e8f4d5b24ac0c28a3eb55
#
_entry.id   eb94e932927e8f4d5b24ac0c28a3eb55
#
_cell.length_a   1.000
_cell.length_b   1.000
_cell.length_c   1.000
_cell.angle_alpha   90.00
_cell.angle_beta   90.00
_cell.angle_gamma   90.00
#
_symmetry.space_group_name_H-M   'P 1'
#
loop_
_entity.id
_entity.type
_entity.pdbx_description
1 polymer ?
#
loop_
_entity_poly.entity_id
_entity_poly.type
_entity_poly.pdbx_seq_one_letter_code
_entity_poly.pdbx_strand_id
1 'polypeptide(L)'
;MGWGRDTDEEDAGHQLRAFIDGGGTLVDTADAYVDGESERIVGELLTSTANRDEIVLATKAGLRRGEERDRDASRRHLLDALDASLARLGTDHVDLWQLHQWDPRTPLEETLAAL
;
A
#
# COMPACT_ATOMS: atom_id res chain seq x y z
N MET A 1 4.08 -3.15 -8.45
CA MET A 1 5.38 -2.51 -8.18
C MET A 1 5.77 -1.46 -9.23
N GLY A 2 5.28 -1.54 -10.46
CA GLY A 2 5.66 -0.68 -11.56
C GLY A 2 4.69 0.47 -11.89
N TRP A 3 3.51 0.50 -11.28
CA TRP A 3 2.54 1.57 -11.51
C TRP A 3 3.10 2.91 -11.01
N GLY A 4 3.05 3.90 -11.87
CA GLY A 4 3.68 5.21 -11.66
C GLY A 4 5.13 5.33 -12.11
N ARG A 5 5.77 4.24 -12.55
CA ARG A 5 7.13 4.25 -13.12
C ARG A 5 7.20 3.54 -14.47
N ASP A 6 6.82 2.25 -14.52
CA ASP A 6 6.94 1.40 -15.71
C ASP A 6 5.59 1.25 -16.44
N THR A 7 4.50 1.56 -15.76
CA THR A 7 3.12 1.53 -16.22
C THR A 7 2.48 2.85 -15.88
N ASP A 8 1.95 3.56 -16.85
CA ASP A 8 1.23 4.80 -16.61
C ASP A 8 -0.19 4.54 -16.05
N GLU A 9 -0.90 5.59 -15.68
CA GLU A 9 -2.20 5.50 -15.04
C GLU A 9 -3.29 4.92 -15.95
N GLU A 10 -3.22 5.19 -17.27
CA GLU A 10 -4.17 4.65 -18.25
C GLU A 10 -4.03 3.14 -18.39
N ASP A 11 -2.79 2.66 -18.57
CA ASP A 11 -2.49 1.23 -18.63
C ASP A 11 -2.78 0.52 -17.30
N ALA A 12 -2.47 1.14 -16.17
CA ALA A 12 -2.84 0.62 -14.84
C ALA A 12 -4.36 0.47 -14.70
N GLY A 13 -5.13 1.45 -15.20
CA GLY A 13 -6.60 1.40 -15.22
C GLY A 13 -7.14 0.27 -16.10
N HIS A 14 -6.54 0.03 -17.27
CA HIS A 14 -6.91 -1.12 -18.11
C HIS A 14 -6.61 -2.46 -17.42
N GLN A 15 -5.45 -2.58 -16.77
CA GLN A 15 -5.07 -3.79 -16.03
C GLN A 15 -6.02 -4.05 -14.85
N LEU A 16 -6.36 -3.03 -14.06
CA LEU A 16 -7.27 -3.16 -12.93
C LEU A 16 -8.68 -3.58 -13.39
N ARG A 17 -9.21 -2.95 -14.43
CA ARG A 17 -10.52 -3.34 -15.00
C ARG A 17 -10.52 -4.79 -15.46
N ALA A 18 -9.53 -5.22 -16.23
CA ALA A 18 -9.42 -6.59 -16.70
C ALA A 18 -9.30 -7.59 -15.53
N PHE A 19 -8.61 -7.23 -14.46
CA PHE A 19 -8.49 -8.04 -13.25
C PHE A 19 -9.86 -8.20 -12.54
N ILE A 20 -10.59 -7.11 -12.36
CA ILE A 20 -11.92 -7.11 -11.71
C ILE A 20 -12.94 -7.86 -12.57
N ASP A 21 -12.98 -7.63 -13.88
CA ASP A 21 -13.86 -8.30 -14.83
C ASP A 21 -13.60 -9.83 -14.85
N GLY A 22 -12.36 -10.24 -14.60
CA GLY A 22 -11.95 -11.63 -14.42
C GLY A 22 -12.31 -12.25 -13.06
N GLY A 23 -12.96 -11.49 -12.16
CA GLY A 23 -13.34 -11.94 -10.82
C GLY A 23 -12.23 -11.74 -9.77
N GLY A 24 -11.20 -10.97 -10.07
CA GLY A 24 -10.15 -10.63 -9.11
C GLY A 24 -10.65 -9.64 -8.05
N THR A 25 -10.26 -9.85 -6.80
CA THR A 25 -10.71 -9.02 -5.66
C THR A 25 -9.58 -8.46 -4.81
N LEU A 26 -8.38 -9.07 -4.80
CA LEU A 26 -7.26 -8.59 -3.98
C LEU A 26 -6.35 -7.65 -4.76
N VAL A 27 -6.25 -6.40 -4.31
CA VAL A 27 -5.31 -5.40 -4.82
C VAL A 27 -4.25 -5.13 -3.76
N ASP A 28 -2.99 -5.45 -4.07
CA ASP A 28 -1.85 -5.33 -3.15
C ASP A 28 -0.88 -4.25 -3.61
N THR A 29 -0.60 -3.29 -2.74
CA THR A 29 0.37 -2.20 -2.94
C THR A 29 1.30 -2.05 -1.74
N ALA A 30 2.05 -0.96 -1.66
CA ALA A 30 2.89 -0.60 -0.51
C ALA A 30 3.27 0.90 -0.56
N ASP A 31 3.52 1.48 0.60
CA ASP A 31 4.01 2.85 0.76
C ASP A 31 5.33 3.12 0.01
N ALA A 32 6.21 2.11 -0.03
CA ALA A 32 7.51 2.18 -0.68
C ALA A 32 7.47 1.99 -2.21
N TYR A 33 6.32 1.66 -2.81
CA TYR A 33 6.24 1.47 -4.26
C TYR A 33 6.18 2.81 -4.97
N VAL A 34 7.27 3.14 -5.67
CA VAL A 34 7.45 4.41 -6.39
C VAL A 34 7.16 5.62 -5.48
N ASP A 35 7.69 5.55 -4.24
CA ASP A 35 7.57 6.60 -3.23
C ASP A 35 6.11 7.03 -2.93
N GLY A 36 5.19 6.04 -2.88
CA GLY A 36 3.77 6.24 -2.62
C GLY A 36 2.90 6.48 -3.86
N GLU A 37 3.50 6.67 -5.03
CA GLU A 37 2.76 6.91 -6.27
C GLU A 37 1.87 5.73 -6.67
N SER A 38 2.31 4.50 -6.40
CA SER A 38 1.49 3.30 -6.61
C SER A 38 0.20 3.33 -5.79
N GLU A 39 0.25 3.77 -4.53
CA GLU A 39 -0.94 3.91 -3.69
C GLU A 39 -1.88 5.01 -4.20
N ARG A 40 -1.34 6.16 -4.66
CA ARG A 40 -2.14 7.24 -5.24
C ARG A 40 -2.93 6.73 -6.46
N ILE A 41 -2.24 6.07 -7.39
CA ILE A 41 -2.87 5.51 -8.60
C ILE A 41 -3.94 4.46 -8.23
N VAL A 42 -3.64 3.55 -7.30
CA VAL A 42 -4.62 2.56 -6.81
C VAL A 42 -5.86 3.25 -6.25
N GLY A 43 -5.70 4.27 -5.41
CA GLY A 43 -6.81 5.02 -4.81
C GLY A 43 -7.71 5.68 -5.86
N GLU A 44 -7.14 6.38 -6.83
CA GLU A 44 -7.87 7.03 -7.92
C GLU A 44 -8.62 6.01 -8.80
N LEU A 45 -7.95 4.91 -9.15
CA LEU A 45 -8.55 3.86 -9.97
C LEU A 45 -9.68 3.11 -9.24
N LEU A 46 -9.52 2.81 -7.95
CA LEU A 46 -10.60 2.17 -7.17
C LEU A 46 -11.82 3.08 -7.06
N THR A 47 -11.63 4.38 -6.86
CA THR A 47 -12.73 5.35 -6.82
C THR A 47 -13.50 5.42 -8.14
N SER A 48 -12.81 5.28 -9.27
CA SER A 48 -13.40 5.42 -10.62
C SER A 48 -13.88 4.12 -11.25
N THR A 49 -13.39 2.96 -10.80
CA THR A 49 -13.52 1.69 -11.54
C THR A 49 -14.25 0.60 -10.76
N ALA A 50 -14.22 0.63 -9.42
CA ALA A 50 -14.74 -0.44 -8.58
C ALA A 50 -15.56 0.08 -7.40
N ASN A 51 -16.42 -0.80 -6.89
CA ASN A 51 -16.98 -0.60 -5.56
C ASN A 51 -15.92 -0.99 -4.52
N ARG A 52 -15.53 -0.06 -3.63
CA ARG A 52 -14.51 -0.29 -2.59
C ARG A 52 -14.81 -1.55 -1.75
N ASP A 53 -16.08 -1.80 -1.47
CA ASP A 53 -16.54 -2.93 -0.63
C ASP A 53 -16.37 -4.31 -1.31
N GLU A 54 -16.11 -4.35 -2.61
CA GLU A 54 -15.88 -5.59 -3.35
C GLU A 54 -14.39 -5.93 -3.49
N ILE A 55 -13.51 -5.02 -3.06
CA ILE A 55 -12.06 -5.15 -3.18
C ILE A 55 -11.42 -5.35 -1.80
N VAL A 56 -10.60 -6.38 -1.69
CA VAL A 56 -9.67 -6.55 -0.57
C VAL A 56 -8.44 -5.71 -0.87
N LEU A 57 -8.33 -4.56 -0.21
CA LEU A 57 -7.22 -3.63 -0.39
C LEU A 57 -6.12 -3.91 0.62
N ALA A 58 -4.93 -4.24 0.12
CA ALA A 58 -3.75 -4.51 0.93
C ALA A 58 -2.67 -3.46 0.69
N THR A 59 -2.03 -3.00 1.76
CA THR A 59 -0.81 -2.19 1.67
C THR A 59 0.19 -2.57 2.76
N LYS A 60 1.42 -2.04 2.66
CA LYS A 60 2.55 -2.41 3.52
C LYS A 60 3.34 -1.17 3.91
N ALA A 61 3.96 -1.21 5.09
CA ALA A 61 4.94 -0.22 5.52
C ALA A 61 6.14 -0.86 6.23
N GLY A 62 7.10 -0.03 6.63
CA GLY A 62 8.29 -0.45 7.35
C GLY A 62 9.56 -0.45 6.50
N LEU A 63 9.50 -0.06 5.22
CA LEU A 63 10.68 0.24 4.39
C LEU A 63 10.93 1.75 4.34
N ARG A 64 12.20 2.15 4.45
CA ARG A 64 12.66 3.54 4.34
C ARG A 64 13.74 3.63 3.28
N ARG A 65 13.33 3.68 2.02
CA ARG A 65 14.27 3.69 0.88
C ARG A 65 15.13 4.96 0.90
N GLY A 66 16.43 4.76 0.65
CA GLY A 66 17.39 5.87 0.56
C GLY A 66 17.88 6.43 1.90
N GLU A 67 17.47 5.85 3.02
CA GLU A 67 17.96 6.23 4.34
C GLU A 67 19.02 5.23 4.85
N GLU A 68 19.89 5.68 5.76
CA GLU A 68 20.87 4.81 6.44
C GLU A 68 20.17 3.68 7.21
N ARG A 69 19.01 3.98 7.80
CA ARG A 69 18.07 3.01 8.34
C ARG A 69 17.04 2.67 7.27
N ASP A 70 17.29 1.63 6.50
CA ASP A 70 16.44 1.17 5.40
C ASP A 70 15.11 0.52 5.84
N ARG A 71 14.96 0.23 7.14
CA ARG A 71 13.78 -0.40 7.77
C ARG A 71 13.46 0.28 9.08
N ASP A 72 12.17 0.44 9.35
CA ASP A 72 11.67 0.97 10.61
C ASP A 72 10.29 0.35 10.92
N ALA A 73 10.30 -0.67 11.79
CA ALA A 73 9.08 -1.33 12.26
C ALA A 73 8.60 -0.80 13.63
N SER A 74 9.12 0.37 14.04
CA SER A 74 8.66 1.01 15.29
C SER A 74 7.18 1.36 15.20
N ARG A 75 6.48 1.26 16.33
CA ARG A 75 5.06 1.61 16.43
C ARG A 75 4.75 3.00 15.86
N ARG A 76 5.57 3.97 16.21
CA ARG A 76 5.38 5.35 15.71
C ARG A 76 5.42 5.40 14.19
N HIS A 77 6.49 4.84 13.59
CA HIS A 77 6.66 4.88 12.14
C HIS A 77 5.53 4.13 11.42
N LEU A 78 5.12 2.96 11.92
CA LEU A 78 4.05 2.18 11.29
C LEU A 78 2.72 2.92 11.31
N LEU A 79 2.34 3.57 12.42
CA LEU A 79 1.10 4.34 12.50
C LEU A 79 1.13 5.58 11.61
N ASP A 80 2.23 6.35 11.63
CA ASP A 80 2.40 7.51 10.74
C ASP A 80 2.36 7.09 9.26
N ALA A 81 2.95 5.95 8.91
CA ALA A 81 2.93 5.38 7.56
C ALA A 81 1.52 4.94 7.14
N LEU A 82 0.75 4.32 8.05
CA LEU A 82 -0.63 3.92 7.77
C LEU A 82 -1.50 5.15 7.46
N ASP A 83 -1.43 6.19 8.29
CA ASP A 83 -2.18 7.43 8.07
C ASP A 83 -1.84 8.06 6.71
N ALA A 84 -0.55 8.09 6.36
CA ALA A 84 -0.11 8.59 5.06
C ALA A 84 -0.58 7.70 3.89
N SER A 85 -0.59 6.37 4.05
CA SER A 85 -1.10 5.42 3.06
C SER A 85 -2.61 5.59 2.83
N LEU A 86 -3.41 5.72 3.90
CA LEU A 86 -4.85 5.97 3.82
C LEU A 86 -5.16 7.26 3.06
N ALA A 87 -4.37 8.33 3.32
CA ALA A 87 -4.51 9.59 2.61
C ALA A 87 -4.21 9.46 1.12
N ARG A 88 -3.15 8.72 0.71
CA ARG A 88 -2.81 8.48 -0.70
C ARG A 88 -3.82 7.58 -1.41
N LEU A 89 -4.32 6.55 -0.71
CA LEU A 89 -5.35 5.63 -1.21
C LEU A 89 -6.74 6.26 -1.26
N GLY A 90 -6.97 7.41 -0.60
CA GLY A 90 -8.26 8.09 -0.57
C GLY A 90 -9.37 7.29 0.14
N THR A 91 -9.02 6.50 1.15
CA THR A 91 -9.93 5.63 1.90
C THR A 91 -9.69 5.77 3.41
N ASP A 92 -10.67 5.41 4.21
CA ASP A 92 -10.59 5.41 5.67
C ASP A 92 -10.09 4.08 6.26
N HIS A 93 -9.95 3.03 5.43
CA HIS A 93 -9.45 1.73 5.88
C HIS A 93 -8.77 0.94 4.76
N VAL A 94 -7.89 0.02 5.15
CA VAL A 94 -7.39 -1.08 4.33
C VAL A 94 -7.85 -2.41 4.94
N ASP A 95 -8.04 -3.43 4.11
CA ASP A 95 -8.51 -4.74 4.57
C ASP A 95 -7.34 -5.60 5.08
N LEU A 96 -6.14 -5.36 4.57
CA LEU A 96 -4.93 -6.05 4.99
C LEU A 96 -3.78 -5.05 5.15
N TRP A 97 -3.34 -4.90 6.39
CA TRP A 97 -2.16 -4.12 6.75
C TRP A 97 -0.97 -5.04 7.02
N GLN A 98 0.18 -4.77 6.41
CA GLN A 98 1.32 -5.68 6.42
C GLN A 98 2.62 -4.98 6.79
N LEU A 99 3.47 -5.68 7.53
CA LEU A 99 4.88 -5.30 7.65
C LEU A 99 5.62 -5.72 6.36
N HIS A 100 6.27 -4.76 5.68
CA HIS A 100 6.94 -5.01 4.41
C HIS A 100 8.17 -5.91 4.57
N GLN A 101 8.95 -5.69 5.63
CA GLN A 101 10.10 -6.50 6.01
C GLN A 101 10.33 -6.44 7.51
N TRP A 102 10.85 -7.52 8.07
CA TRP A 102 11.28 -7.53 9.46
C TRP A 102 12.44 -6.56 9.71
N ASP A 103 12.32 -5.78 10.78
CA ASP A 103 13.36 -4.89 11.29
C ASP A 103 13.97 -5.47 12.58
N PRO A 104 15.22 -6.00 12.53
CA PRO A 104 15.86 -6.59 13.69
C PRO A 104 16.22 -5.58 14.80
N ARG A 105 16.09 -4.28 14.54
CA ARG A 105 16.37 -3.18 15.49
C ARG A 105 15.15 -2.79 16.31
N THR A 106 13.96 -3.22 15.91
CA THR A 106 12.71 -2.97 16.64
C THR A 106 12.26 -4.24 17.37
N PRO A 107 11.95 -4.17 18.67
CA PRO A 107 11.38 -5.31 19.39
C PRO A 107 10.11 -5.82 18.70
N LEU A 108 9.99 -7.14 18.58
CA LEU A 108 8.84 -7.76 17.89
C LEU A 108 7.51 -7.38 18.53
N GLU A 109 7.49 -7.29 19.86
CA GLU A 109 6.31 -6.92 20.64
C GLU A 109 5.82 -5.50 20.31
N GLU A 110 6.75 -4.57 20.05
CA GLU A 110 6.41 -3.21 19.63
C GLU A 110 5.76 -3.20 18.23
N THR A 111 6.35 -3.96 17.30
CA THR A 111 5.82 -4.10 15.94
C THR A 111 4.42 -4.73 15.97
N LEU A 112 4.24 -5.84 16.69
CA LEU A 112 2.95 -6.52 16.81
C LEU A 112 1.87 -5.66 17.49
N ALA A 113 2.27 -4.76 18.39
CA ALA A 113 1.34 -3.83 19.02
C ALA A 113 0.92 -2.66 18.10
N ALA A 114 1.58 -2.51 16.94
CA ALA A 114 1.23 -1.51 15.94
C ALA A 114 0.33 -2.06 14.83
N LEU A 115 0.45 -3.34 14.53
CA LEU A 115 -0.35 -4.08 13.55
C LEU A 115 -1.69 -4.54 14.14
#